data_ef27ae35231aedbe8da61fce13e1de3d
#
_entry.id   ef27ae35231aedbe8da61fce13e1de3d
#
_cell.length_a   1.000
_cell.length_b   1.000
_cell.length_c   1.000
_cell.angle_alpha   90.00
_cell.angle_beta   90.00
_cell.angle_gamma   90.00
#
_symmetry.space_group_name_H-M   'P 1'
#
loop_
_entity.id
_entity.type
_entity.pdbx_description
1 polymer ?
#
loop_
_entity_poly.entity_id
_entity_poly.type
_entity_poly.pdbx_seq_one_letter_code
_entity_poly.pdbx_strand_id
1 'polypeptide(L)'
;GLQTGRMLEGIENVLQQVHPDLVITFGDTNSTLAGALTASKLHIRTVHIEAGLRSFNRGMPEEINRVGADQFSDILFAPTEIAMENLQVEGLGSRAHLTGDIMVDTLKDNLGRASERHDTLDMHDLNVGEYYLLTLHRPSNVDNPQTLEDILSQLNTLDYPVLFPLHPRTKKTLNSIDMDDRDNIHITKPM
;
A
#
# COMPACT_ATOMS: atom_id res chain seq x y z
N GLY A 1 11.55 10.81 10.51
CA GLY A 1 11.99 10.91 11.90
C GLY A 1 10.98 11.60 12.81
N LEU A 2 10.68 12.89 12.60
CA LEU A 2 9.81 13.66 13.52
C LEU A 2 8.38 13.07 13.63
N GLN A 3 7.79 12.68 12.51
CA GLN A 3 6.45 12.07 12.50
C GLN A 3 6.45 10.74 13.28
N THR A 4 7.41 9.86 13.01
CA THR A 4 7.54 8.59 13.72
C THR A 4 7.78 8.80 15.22
N GLY A 5 8.62 9.77 15.60
CA GLY A 5 8.86 10.10 16.99
C GLY A 5 7.60 10.54 17.75
N ARG A 6 6.76 11.38 17.12
CA ARG A 6 5.46 11.78 17.70
C ARG A 6 4.47 10.62 17.81
N MET A 7 4.51 9.69 16.84
CA MET A 7 3.68 8.46 16.90
C MET A 7 4.13 7.57 18.05
N LEU A 8 5.44 7.36 18.24
CA LEU A 8 5.97 6.58 19.37
C LEU A 8 5.45 7.13 20.71
N GLU A 9 5.63 8.44 20.95
CA GLU A 9 5.17 9.09 22.18
C GLU A 9 3.65 8.96 22.37
N GLY A 10 2.86 9.21 21.34
CA GLY A 10 1.40 9.10 21.40
C GLY A 10 0.92 7.67 21.67
N ILE A 11 1.53 6.68 20.99
CA ILE A 11 1.19 5.26 21.17
C ILE A 11 1.60 4.79 22.56
N GLU A 12 2.78 5.18 23.05
CA GLU A 12 3.25 4.82 24.40
C GLU A 12 2.25 5.28 25.47
N ASN A 13 1.81 6.53 25.40
CA ASN A 13 0.81 7.07 26.33
C ASN A 13 -0.50 6.27 26.30
N VAL A 14 -0.97 5.88 25.11
CA VAL A 14 -2.20 5.06 24.98
C VAL A 14 -1.99 3.68 25.55
N LEU A 15 -0.89 3.00 25.24
CA LEU A 15 -0.62 1.64 25.71
C LEU A 15 -0.46 1.60 27.25
N GLN A 16 0.15 2.64 27.85
CA GLN A 16 0.26 2.77 29.29
C GLN A 16 -1.07 3.05 30.00
N GLN A 17 -2.06 3.61 29.31
CA GLN A 17 -3.41 3.83 29.86
C GLN A 17 -4.32 2.61 29.68
N VAL A 18 -4.23 1.95 28.53
CA VAL A 18 -5.13 0.85 28.13
C VAL A 18 -4.66 -0.49 28.73
N HIS A 19 -3.35 -0.68 28.91
CA HIS A 19 -2.74 -1.94 29.36
C HIS A 19 -3.20 -3.17 28.56
N PRO A 20 -3.07 -3.18 27.21
CA PRO A 20 -3.55 -4.31 26.41
C PRO A 20 -2.66 -5.53 26.61
N ASP A 21 -3.24 -6.72 26.52
CA ASP A 21 -2.51 -8.00 26.54
C ASP A 21 -1.75 -8.27 25.25
N LEU A 22 -2.19 -7.64 24.13
CA LEU A 22 -1.66 -7.85 22.80
C LEU A 22 -1.82 -6.60 21.95
N VAL A 23 -0.80 -6.27 21.15
CA VAL A 23 -0.85 -5.22 20.13
C VAL A 23 -0.76 -5.87 18.75
N ILE A 24 -1.68 -5.52 17.86
CA ILE A 24 -1.67 -5.97 16.46
C ILE A 24 -1.31 -4.79 15.56
N THR A 25 -0.32 -4.99 14.71
CA THR A 25 0.10 -4.03 13.69
C THR A 25 -0.11 -4.60 12.29
N PHE A 26 -0.40 -3.72 11.32
CA PHE A 26 -0.69 -4.10 9.94
C PHE A 26 0.22 -3.35 8.96
N GLY A 27 0.66 -4.04 7.91
CA GLY A 27 1.34 -3.43 6.75
C GLY A 27 2.69 -2.81 7.08
N ASP A 28 2.99 -1.65 6.49
CA ASP A 28 4.35 -1.11 6.45
C ASP A 28 4.45 0.42 6.63
N THR A 29 3.45 1.02 7.23
CA THR A 29 3.42 2.46 7.48
C THR A 29 4.30 2.87 8.68
N ASN A 30 4.55 4.18 8.84
CA ASN A 30 5.26 4.69 10.02
C ASN A 30 4.55 4.34 11.33
N SER A 31 3.22 4.24 11.32
CA SER A 31 2.44 3.82 12.49
C SER A 31 2.62 2.34 12.81
N THR A 32 2.79 1.49 11.80
CA THR A 32 3.11 0.06 11.98
C THR A 32 4.43 -0.11 12.73
N LEU A 33 5.48 0.55 12.24
CA LEU A 33 6.78 0.54 12.90
C LEU A 33 6.71 1.11 14.33
N ALA A 34 6.05 2.26 14.49
CA ALA A 34 5.93 2.90 15.80
C ALA A 34 5.15 2.02 16.79
N GLY A 35 4.06 1.38 16.35
CA GLY A 35 3.27 0.46 17.18
C GLY A 35 4.06 -0.75 17.62
N ALA A 36 4.72 -1.43 16.68
CA ALA A 36 5.52 -2.62 16.98
C ALA A 36 6.70 -2.30 17.93
N LEU A 37 7.42 -1.22 17.66
CA LEU A 37 8.57 -0.81 18.49
C LEU A 37 8.11 -0.41 19.89
N THR A 38 7.05 0.40 20.03
CA THR A 38 6.56 0.86 21.34
C THR A 38 6.06 -0.31 22.18
N ALA A 39 5.24 -1.21 21.59
CA ALA A 39 4.71 -2.38 22.30
C ALA A 39 5.85 -3.31 22.76
N SER A 40 6.83 -3.57 21.89
CA SER A 40 8.00 -4.39 22.22
C SER A 40 8.80 -3.78 23.40
N LYS A 41 9.03 -2.46 23.40
CA LYS A 41 9.74 -1.76 24.51
C LYS A 41 8.97 -1.77 25.83
N LEU A 42 7.66 -1.81 25.78
CA LEU A 42 6.77 -1.96 26.94
C LEU A 42 6.54 -3.42 27.35
N HIS A 43 7.20 -4.38 26.68
CA HIS A 43 7.06 -5.82 26.91
C HIS A 43 5.62 -6.33 26.71
N ILE A 44 4.86 -5.69 25.83
CA ILE A 44 3.52 -6.11 25.41
C ILE A 44 3.70 -7.00 24.18
N ARG A 45 3.06 -8.16 24.18
CA ARG A 45 3.07 -9.08 23.02
C ARG A 45 2.61 -8.37 21.75
N THR A 46 3.34 -8.60 20.66
CA THR A 46 3.10 -7.90 19.39
C THR A 46 2.92 -8.88 18.24
N VAL A 47 1.89 -8.65 17.45
CA VAL A 47 1.60 -9.37 16.21
C VAL A 47 1.77 -8.43 15.03
N HIS A 48 2.42 -8.90 13.97
CA HIS A 48 2.47 -8.19 12.70
C HIS A 48 1.74 -8.99 11.62
N ILE A 49 0.71 -8.37 11.04
CA ILE A 49 -0.04 -8.90 9.91
C ILE A 49 0.51 -8.27 8.62
N GLU A 50 0.64 -9.06 7.57
CA GLU A 50 1.32 -8.73 6.31
C GLU A 50 2.86 -8.71 6.45
N ALA A 51 3.38 -9.59 7.31
CA ALA A 51 4.80 -9.75 7.59
C ALA A 51 5.56 -10.42 6.42
N GLY A 52 6.86 -10.17 6.34
CA GLY A 52 7.77 -10.90 5.44
C GLY A 52 7.79 -10.43 3.98
N LEU A 53 6.93 -9.51 3.57
CA LEU A 53 7.05 -8.91 2.25
C LEU A 53 8.32 -8.06 2.16
N ARG A 54 9.02 -8.10 1.01
CA ARG A 54 10.26 -7.34 0.79
C ARG A 54 10.28 -6.73 -0.60
N SER A 55 10.69 -5.48 -0.68
CA SER A 55 11.05 -4.80 -1.93
C SER A 55 12.55 -4.84 -2.18
N PHE A 56 13.36 -5.15 -1.14
CA PHE A 56 14.82 -5.09 -1.13
C PHE A 56 15.37 -3.70 -1.49
N ASN A 57 14.53 -2.68 -1.47
CA ASN A 57 14.90 -1.30 -1.74
C ASN A 57 14.86 -0.45 -0.47
N ARG A 58 16.00 -0.31 0.20
CA ARG A 58 16.13 0.49 1.42
C ARG A 58 15.91 2.01 1.23
N GLY A 59 15.79 2.48 -0.01
CA GLY A 59 15.34 3.84 -0.31
C GLY A 59 13.85 4.06 -0.08
N MET A 60 13.06 2.99 0.07
CA MET A 60 11.64 3.05 0.38
C MET A 60 11.43 3.06 1.91
N PRO A 61 10.72 4.06 2.46
CA PRO A 61 10.37 4.09 3.89
C PRO A 61 9.60 2.84 4.33
N GLU A 62 8.73 2.31 3.47
CA GLU A 62 7.91 1.12 3.70
C GLU A 62 8.78 -0.12 3.96
N GLU A 63 9.89 -0.27 3.23
CA GLU A 63 10.82 -1.38 3.44
C GLU A 63 11.46 -1.32 4.83
N ILE A 64 11.91 -0.13 5.24
CA ILE A 64 12.49 0.09 6.57
C ILE A 64 11.47 -0.23 7.67
N ASN A 65 10.24 0.25 7.48
CA ASN A 65 9.15 0.05 8.44
C ASN A 65 8.80 -1.43 8.60
N ARG A 66 8.68 -2.15 7.48
CA ARG A 66 8.31 -3.57 7.46
C ARG A 66 9.37 -4.44 8.11
N VAL A 67 10.63 -4.28 7.70
CA VAL A 67 11.75 -5.01 8.31
C VAL A 67 11.81 -4.75 9.82
N GLY A 68 11.66 -3.50 10.24
CA GLY A 68 11.63 -3.15 11.67
C GLY A 68 10.45 -3.79 12.41
N ALA A 69 9.24 -3.67 11.88
CA ALA A 69 8.05 -4.25 12.49
C ALA A 69 8.15 -5.77 12.65
N ASP A 70 8.66 -6.48 11.62
CA ASP A 70 8.91 -7.92 11.68
C ASP A 70 9.90 -8.29 12.81
N GLN A 71 10.98 -7.51 12.97
CA GLN A 71 11.98 -7.75 14.00
C GLN A 71 11.43 -7.57 15.42
N PHE A 72 10.55 -6.58 15.63
CA PHE A 72 10.01 -6.26 16.95
C PHE A 72 8.79 -7.10 17.35
N SER A 73 8.17 -7.82 16.41
CA SER A 73 6.95 -8.59 16.69
C SER A 73 7.23 -10.01 17.14
N ASP A 74 6.42 -10.53 18.06
CA ASP A 74 6.53 -11.89 18.59
C ASP A 74 5.90 -12.92 17.66
N ILE A 75 4.87 -12.53 16.90
CA ILE A 75 4.14 -13.40 15.97
C ILE A 75 4.04 -12.66 14.63
N LEU A 76 4.31 -13.39 13.55
CA LEU A 76 4.37 -12.87 12.20
C LEU A 76 3.39 -13.63 11.31
N PHE A 77 2.41 -12.95 10.75
CA PHE A 77 1.47 -13.53 9.80
C PHE A 77 1.86 -13.14 8.38
N ALA A 78 2.40 -14.12 7.65
CA ALA A 78 2.87 -13.96 6.29
C ALA A 78 1.75 -14.20 5.27
N PRO A 79 1.57 -13.31 4.27
CA PRO A 79 0.52 -13.46 3.29
C PRO A 79 0.84 -14.47 2.18
N THR A 80 2.12 -14.76 1.94
CA THR A 80 2.58 -15.62 0.82
C THR A 80 3.75 -16.52 1.23
N GLU A 81 3.98 -17.57 0.44
CA GLU A 81 5.16 -18.44 0.60
C GLU A 81 6.47 -17.64 0.47
N ILE A 82 6.55 -16.70 -0.46
CA ILE A 82 7.72 -15.83 -0.63
C ILE A 82 7.97 -15.01 0.64
N ALA A 83 6.92 -14.51 1.28
CA ALA A 83 7.05 -13.80 2.54
C ALA A 83 7.58 -14.71 3.66
N MET A 84 7.12 -15.97 3.73
CA MET A 84 7.65 -16.98 4.64
C MET A 84 9.14 -17.26 4.39
N GLU A 85 9.56 -17.42 3.13
CA GLU A 85 10.96 -17.62 2.75
C GLU A 85 11.84 -16.45 3.19
N ASN A 86 11.40 -15.20 2.99
CA ASN A 86 12.10 -14.01 3.46
C ASN A 86 12.30 -14.03 4.99
N LEU A 87 11.23 -14.32 5.73
CA LEU A 87 11.30 -14.42 7.21
C LEU A 87 12.23 -15.54 7.66
N GLN A 88 12.24 -16.67 6.96
CA GLN A 88 13.15 -17.77 7.23
C GLN A 88 14.61 -17.36 7.06
N VAL A 89 14.95 -16.72 5.95
CA VAL A 89 16.31 -16.22 5.65
C VAL A 89 16.76 -15.19 6.69
N GLU A 90 15.84 -14.37 7.19
CA GLU A 90 16.11 -13.37 8.23
C GLU A 90 16.15 -13.96 9.67
N GLY A 91 15.97 -15.27 9.82
CA GLY A 91 16.01 -15.95 11.12
C GLY A 91 14.71 -15.81 11.94
N LEU A 92 13.62 -15.36 11.33
CA LEU A 92 12.33 -15.09 11.97
C LEU A 92 11.32 -16.24 11.77
N GLY A 93 11.67 -17.29 11.05
CA GLY A 93 10.77 -18.37 10.65
C GLY A 93 10.07 -19.06 11.81
N SER A 94 10.69 -19.17 13.00
CA SER A 94 10.09 -19.78 14.18
C SER A 94 8.89 -19.01 14.75
N ARG A 95 8.74 -17.73 14.37
CA ARG A 95 7.64 -16.84 14.78
C ARG A 95 6.63 -16.62 13.66
N ALA A 96 6.90 -17.14 12.45
CA ALA A 96 6.14 -16.89 11.25
C ALA A 96 5.09 -17.97 10.97
N HIS A 97 3.92 -17.53 10.53
CA HIS A 97 2.80 -18.38 10.13
C HIS A 97 2.25 -17.92 8.78
N LEU A 98 2.09 -18.85 7.84
CA LEU A 98 1.43 -18.55 6.57
C LEU A 98 -0.07 -18.50 6.79
N THR A 99 -0.68 -17.35 6.51
CA THR A 99 -2.11 -17.13 6.75
C THR A 99 -2.90 -16.73 5.50
N GLY A 100 -2.20 -16.41 4.41
CA GLY A 100 -2.81 -15.80 3.24
C GLY A 100 -2.96 -14.28 3.38
N ASP A 101 -3.48 -13.66 2.31
CA ASP A 101 -3.63 -12.22 2.17
C ASP A 101 -5.11 -11.83 2.30
N ILE A 102 -5.45 -11.07 3.34
CA ILE A 102 -6.82 -10.58 3.57
C ILE A 102 -7.34 -9.70 2.42
N MET A 103 -6.46 -9.08 1.64
CA MET A 103 -6.85 -8.31 0.46
C MET A 103 -7.47 -9.20 -0.62
N VAL A 104 -7.00 -10.45 -0.74
CA VAL A 104 -7.60 -11.46 -1.64
C VAL A 104 -9.00 -11.82 -1.21
N ASP A 105 -9.24 -12.01 0.09
CA ASP A 105 -10.58 -12.30 0.62
C ASP A 105 -11.51 -11.10 0.41
N THR A 106 -11.04 -9.90 0.71
CA THR A 106 -11.79 -8.66 0.47
C THR A 106 -12.16 -8.51 -1.02
N LEU A 107 -11.22 -8.81 -1.93
CA LEU A 107 -11.50 -8.79 -3.36
C LEU A 107 -12.60 -9.78 -3.73
N LYS A 108 -12.49 -11.04 -3.30
CA LYS A 108 -13.47 -12.10 -3.58
C LYS A 108 -14.86 -11.76 -3.07
N ASP A 109 -14.96 -11.25 -1.85
CA ASP A 109 -16.23 -10.88 -1.22
C ASP A 109 -16.92 -9.70 -1.92
N ASN A 110 -16.15 -8.84 -2.59
CA ASN A 110 -16.69 -7.68 -3.29
C ASN A 110 -16.89 -7.90 -4.80
N LEU A 111 -16.36 -8.97 -5.40
CA LEU A 111 -16.53 -9.24 -6.83
C LEU A 111 -18.00 -9.30 -7.26
N GLY A 112 -18.86 -9.98 -6.49
CA GLY A 112 -20.29 -10.06 -6.78
C GLY A 112 -20.96 -8.70 -6.79
N ARG A 113 -20.68 -7.87 -5.77
CA ARG A 113 -21.21 -6.50 -5.67
C ARG A 113 -20.68 -5.58 -6.75
N ALA A 114 -19.41 -5.75 -7.14
CA ALA A 114 -18.80 -4.96 -8.21
C ALA A 114 -19.41 -5.30 -9.57
N SER A 115 -19.69 -6.58 -9.84
CA SER A 115 -20.30 -7.02 -11.10
C SER A 115 -21.75 -6.56 -11.30
N GLU A 116 -22.44 -6.19 -10.22
CA GLU A 116 -23.80 -5.61 -10.27
C GLU A 116 -23.81 -4.09 -10.55
N ARG A 117 -22.65 -3.42 -10.49
CA ARG A 117 -22.49 -1.98 -10.69
C ARG A 117 -22.02 -1.66 -12.11
N HIS A 118 -22.91 -1.85 -13.08
CA HIS A 118 -22.65 -1.51 -14.49
C HIS A 118 -22.60 0.00 -14.74
N ASP A 119 -23.28 0.80 -13.91
CA ASP A 119 -23.36 2.26 -13.98
C ASP A 119 -21.99 2.96 -13.98
N THR A 120 -20.98 2.37 -13.35
CA THR A 120 -19.63 2.96 -13.30
C THR A 120 -18.95 3.02 -14.66
N LEU A 121 -19.08 1.99 -15.48
CA LEU A 121 -18.50 1.96 -16.84
C LEU A 121 -19.30 2.85 -17.78
N ASP A 122 -20.63 2.83 -17.66
CA ASP A 122 -21.54 3.66 -18.46
C ASP A 122 -21.27 5.16 -18.24
N MET A 123 -20.97 5.59 -16.99
CA MET A 123 -20.63 6.97 -16.68
C MET A 123 -19.34 7.46 -17.35
N HIS A 124 -18.50 6.55 -17.84
CA HIS A 124 -17.23 6.86 -18.48
C HIS A 124 -17.18 6.43 -19.95
N ASP A 125 -18.31 6.04 -20.54
CA ASP A 125 -18.41 5.52 -21.90
C ASP A 125 -17.44 4.35 -22.17
N LEU A 126 -17.28 3.43 -21.20
CA LEU A 126 -16.37 2.29 -21.26
C LEU A 126 -17.12 0.98 -21.39
N ASN A 127 -16.56 0.05 -22.17
CA ASN A 127 -17.04 -1.31 -22.30
C ASN A 127 -16.23 -2.29 -21.45
N VAL A 128 -16.87 -3.34 -20.96
CA VAL A 128 -16.19 -4.40 -20.20
C VAL A 128 -15.12 -5.07 -21.07
N GLY A 129 -13.87 -5.07 -20.56
CA GLY A 129 -12.73 -5.67 -21.25
C GLY A 129 -12.08 -4.82 -22.34
N GLU A 130 -12.59 -3.60 -22.58
CA GLU A 130 -12.08 -2.68 -23.61
C GLU A 130 -11.57 -1.37 -23.00
N TYR A 131 -10.90 -1.43 -21.83
CA TYR A 131 -10.24 -0.29 -21.21
C TYR A 131 -9.08 -0.75 -20.33
N TYR A 132 -8.18 0.18 -20.03
CA TYR A 132 -7.12 0.02 -19.04
C TYR A 132 -7.45 0.82 -17.78
N LEU A 133 -7.21 0.26 -16.61
CA LEU A 133 -7.31 0.98 -15.33
C LEU A 133 -5.90 1.35 -14.85
N LEU A 134 -5.63 2.65 -14.71
CA LEU A 134 -4.36 3.17 -14.27
C LEU A 134 -4.42 3.63 -12.82
N THR A 135 -3.47 3.15 -12.00
CA THR A 135 -3.16 3.80 -10.72
C THR A 135 -1.69 4.23 -10.71
N LEU A 136 -1.42 5.50 -10.39
CA LEU A 136 -0.08 6.05 -10.44
C LEU A 136 0.11 7.09 -9.33
N HIS A 137 0.91 6.75 -8.29
CA HIS A 137 1.10 7.60 -7.12
C HIS A 137 2.46 7.45 -6.42
N ARG A 138 3.35 6.57 -6.94
CA ARG A 138 4.69 6.40 -6.37
C ARG A 138 5.56 7.63 -6.66
N PRO A 139 6.34 8.14 -5.66
CA PRO A 139 7.19 9.32 -5.83
C PRO A 139 8.08 9.29 -7.06
N SER A 140 8.73 8.15 -7.32
CA SER A 140 9.61 7.94 -8.47
C SER A 140 8.95 8.16 -9.83
N ASN A 141 7.63 7.95 -9.90
CA ASN A 141 6.88 8.01 -11.15
C ASN A 141 6.16 9.36 -11.33
N VAL A 142 5.86 10.07 -10.23
CA VAL A 142 4.94 11.22 -10.29
C VAL A 142 5.54 12.54 -9.79
N ASP A 143 6.66 12.53 -9.07
CA ASP A 143 7.24 13.77 -8.55
C ASP A 143 8.05 14.56 -9.60
N ASN A 144 8.57 13.88 -10.62
CA ASN A 144 9.24 14.51 -11.75
C ASN A 144 8.25 14.69 -12.90
N PRO A 145 7.96 15.94 -13.35
CA PRO A 145 7.03 16.20 -14.44
C PRO A 145 7.39 15.48 -15.74
N GLN A 146 8.67 15.45 -16.13
CA GLN A 146 9.11 14.79 -17.35
C GLN A 146 8.85 13.29 -17.32
N THR A 147 9.15 12.63 -16.18
CA THR A 147 8.88 11.18 -16.01
C THR A 147 7.38 10.88 -16.12
N LEU A 148 6.55 11.70 -15.48
CA LEU A 148 5.09 11.54 -15.54
C LEU A 148 4.58 11.76 -16.96
N GLU A 149 5.08 12.79 -17.65
CA GLU A 149 4.74 13.11 -19.04
C GLU A 149 5.10 11.98 -20.00
N ASP A 150 6.32 11.42 -19.86
CA ASP A 150 6.78 10.29 -20.68
C ASP A 150 5.87 9.06 -20.49
N ILE A 151 5.48 8.75 -19.23
CA ILE A 151 4.55 7.65 -18.92
C ILE A 151 3.19 7.89 -19.57
N LEU A 152 2.62 9.08 -19.39
CA LEU A 152 1.30 9.40 -19.96
C LEU A 152 1.32 9.41 -21.50
N SER A 153 2.39 9.87 -22.10
CA SER A 153 2.56 9.85 -23.56
C SER A 153 2.57 8.44 -24.12
N GLN A 154 3.24 7.50 -23.45
CA GLN A 154 3.21 6.08 -23.83
C GLN A 154 1.82 5.46 -23.64
N LEU A 155 1.15 5.76 -22.53
CA LEU A 155 -0.19 5.24 -22.25
C LEU A 155 -1.24 5.77 -23.24
N ASN A 156 -1.07 7.00 -23.75
CA ASN A 156 -1.95 7.58 -24.74
C ASN A 156 -1.93 6.86 -26.11
N THR A 157 -0.89 6.05 -26.36
CA THR A 157 -0.77 5.26 -27.62
C THR A 157 -1.45 3.89 -27.55
N LEU A 158 -2.05 3.53 -26.44
CA LEU A 158 -2.72 2.24 -26.26
C LEU A 158 -3.98 2.16 -27.13
N ASP A 159 -4.38 0.92 -27.46
CA ASP A 159 -5.51 0.59 -28.32
C ASP A 159 -6.88 0.78 -27.67
N TYR A 160 -6.93 0.79 -26.32
CA TYR A 160 -8.14 1.07 -25.54
C TYR A 160 -7.96 2.28 -24.63
N PRO A 161 -9.06 2.95 -24.24
CA PRO A 161 -9.00 4.09 -23.33
C PRO A 161 -8.42 3.71 -21.96
N VAL A 162 -7.71 4.64 -21.36
CA VAL A 162 -7.09 4.51 -20.04
C VAL A 162 -7.93 5.28 -19.01
N LEU A 163 -8.62 4.59 -18.13
CA LEU A 163 -9.31 5.20 -16.99
C LEU A 163 -8.30 5.47 -15.87
N PHE A 164 -8.14 6.74 -15.52
CA PHE A 164 -7.16 7.18 -14.53
C PHE A 164 -7.80 7.90 -13.33
N PRO A 165 -8.19 7.16 -12.26
CA PRO A 165 -8.57 7.75 -10.99
C PRO A 165 -7.38 8.48 -10.36
N LEU A 166 -7.45 9.81 -10.30
CA LEU A 166 -6.29 10.65 -10.02
C LEU A 166 -5.99 10.78 -8.53
N HIS A 167 -4.88 10.23 -8.09
CA HIS A 167 -4.39 10.39 -6.72
C HIS A 167 -3.98 11.86 -6.44
N PRO A 168 -4.24 12.41 -5.22
CA PRO A 168 -3.92 13.80 -4.88
C PRO A 168 -2.44 14.18 -5.08
N ARG A 169 -1.50 13.26 -4.88
CA ARG A 169 -0.07 13.48 -5.14
C ARG A 169 0.18 13.74 -6.62
N THR A 170 -0.33 12.88 -7.47
CA THR A 170 -0.15 12.94 -8.93
C THR A 170 -0.79 14.19 -9.51
N LYS A 171 -1.93 14.61 -8.96
CA LYS A 171 -2.64 15.83 -9.37
C LYS A 171 -1.75 17.08 -9.30
N LYS A 172 -0.87 17.17 -8.30
CA LYS A 172 0.02 18.34 -8.13
C LYS A 172 0.97 18.49 -9.32
N THR A 173 1.57 17.41 -9.75
CA THR A 173 2.51 17.42 -10.88
C THR A 173 1.77 17.50 -12.21
N LEU A 174 0.63 16.83 -12.32
CA LEU A 174 -0.19 16.83 -13.53
C LEU A 174 -0.65 18.23 -13.94
N ASN A 175 -0.89 19.13 -12.98
CA ASN A 175 -1.25 20.52 -13.25
C ASN A 175 -0.18 21.30 -14.03
N SER A 176 1.05 20.81 -14.12
CA SER A 176 2.15 21.40 -14.89
C SER A 176 2.37 20.73 -16.25
N ILE A 177 1.57 19.74 -16.59
CA ILE A 177 1.68 18.96 -17.83
C ILE A 177 0.48 19.32 -18.73
N ASP A 178 0.77 19.55 -20.01
CA ASP A 178 -0.26 19.74 -21.01
C ASP A 178 -0.97 18.43 -21.32
N MET A 179 -2.29 18.40 -21.21
CA MET A 179 -3.13 17.23 -21.45
C MET A 179 -3.99 17.33 -22.72
N ASP A 180 -3.89 18.43 -23.47
CA ASP A 180 -4.79 18.73 -24.60
C ASP A 180 -4.74 17.69 -25.74
N ASP A 181 -3.61 17.01 -25.92
CA ASP A 181 -3.43 15.99 -26.97
C ASP A 181 -3.55 14.54 -26.44
N ARG A 182 -4.19 14.32 -25.28
CA ARG A 182 -4.25 13.00 -24.63
C ARG A 182 -5.67 12.48 -24.45
N ASP A 183 -6.40 12.45 -25.55
CA ASP A 183 -7.82 12.03 -25.60
C ASP A 183 -8.08 10.60 -25.10
N ASN A 184 -7.05 9.73 -25.17
CA ASN A 184 -7.16 8.34 -24.72
C ASN A 184 -7.03 8.16 -23.20
N ILE A 185 -6.73 9.24 -22.45
CA ILE A 185 -6.57 9.18 -20.99
C ILE A 185 -7.74 9.89 -20.29
N HIS A 186 -8.65 9.12 -19.74
CA HIS A 186 -9.84 9.60 -19.05
C HIS A 186 -9.55 9.80 -17.56
N ILE A 187 -9.29 11.04 -17.17
CA ILE A 187 -9.00 11.40 -15.77
C ILE A 187 -10.30 11.52 -14.98
N THR A 188 -10.34 10.84 -13.82
CA THR A 188 -11.47 10.89 -12.90
C THR A 188 -11.04 11.31 -11.50
N LYS A 189 -12.02 11.63 -10.65
CA LYS A 189 -11.78 11.77 -9.21
C LYS A 189 -11.39 10.39 -8.63
N PRO A 190 -10.68 10.33 -7.49
CA PRO A 190 -10.49 9.08 -6.76
C PRO A 190 -11.86 8.44 -6.50
N MET A 191 -11.95 7.14 -6.77
CA MET A 191 -13.16 6.34 -6.55
C MET A 191 -13.20 5.86 -5.10
#